data_8e215e10a68bd7395a935f24b80e5fc2
#
_entry.id   8e215e10a68bd7395a935f24b80e5fc2
#
_cell.length_a   1.000
_cell.length_b   1.000
_cell.length_c   1.000
_cell.angle_alpha   90.00
_cell.angle_beta   90.00
_cell.angle_gamma   90.00
#
_symmetry.space_group_name_H-M   'P 1'
#
loop_
_entity.id
_entity.type
_entity.pdbx_description
1 polymer ?
#
loop_
_entity_poly.entity_id
_entity_poly.type
_entity_poly.pdbx_seq_one_letter_code
_entity_poly.pdbx_strand_id
1 'polypeptide(L)'
;MKHVKVALLGAAGTGKTALTRALKQSLTPALADSNASRGAADTPGWYITDQSPLQEWLSGQTPQSLLTEQADCPGLEAILTQQRSFEHHLLLALDIPAPLAADMADGGKQRQQMDALLRSTLVQAGLPFQVIYGLGEHRLAQALAALGKPAAESRSGRKPWVWVCDKCSDPVCEHRLLSDLLASRQA
;
A
#
# COMPACT_ATOMS: atom_id res chain seq x y z
N MET A 1 24.57 -10.87 -2.09
CA MET A 1 23.87 -9.65 -1.62
C MET A 1 22.41 -9.99 -1.39
N LYS A 2 21.87 -9.74 -0.20
CA LYS A 2 20.46 -10.01 0.11
C LYS A 2 19.61 -8.84 -0.44
N HIS A 3 18.71 -9.11 -1.38
CA HIS A 3 17.78 -8.11 -1.89
C HIS A 3 16.49 -8.17 -1.09
N VAL A 4 16.00 -7.03 -0.64
CA VAL A 4 14.66 -6.91 -0.07
C VAL A 4 13.65 -6.90 -1.23
N LYS A 5 12.74 -7.89 -1.24
CA LYS A 5 11.75 -8.04 -2.30
C LYS A 5 10.43 -7.42 -1.90
N VAL A 6 9.92 -6.54 -2.75
CA VAL A 6 8.66 -5.80 -2.56
C VAL A 6 7.70 -6.10 -3.70
N ALA A 7 6.54 -6.63 -3.39
CA ALA A 7 5.46 -6.85 -4.34
C ALA A 7 4.41 -5.75 -4.21
N LEU A 8 4.10 -5.07 -5.32
CA LEU A 8 2.95 -4.16 -5.42
C LEU A 8 1.76 -4.91 -6.01
N LEU A 9 0.68 -4.93 -5.26
CA LEU A 9 -0.56 -5.61 -5.60
C LEU A 9 -1.70 -4.62 -5.74
N GLY A 10 -2.72 -4.98 -6.49
CA GLY A 10 -3.92 -4.14 -6.63
C GLY A 10 -4.65 -4.38 -7.94
N ALA A 11 -5.87 -3.91 -8.03
CA ALA A 11 -6.69 -4.00 -9.23
C ALA A 11 -6.12 -3.17 -10.40
N ALA A 12 -6.67 -3.35 -11.60
CA ALA A 12 -6.29 -2.56 -12.76
C ALA A 12 -6.55 -1.05 -12.49
N GLY A 13 -5.68 -0.18 -13.01
CA GLY A 13 -5.83 1.26 -12.87
C GLY A 13 -5.56 1.85 -11.47
N THR A 14 -5.06 1.07 -10.50
CA THR A 14 -4.71 1.58 -9.17
C THR A 14 -3.35 2.30 -9.11
N GLY A 15 -2.64 2.42 -10.22
CA GLY A 15 -1.37 3.13 -10.29
C GLY A 15 -0.15 2.34 -9.82
N LYS A 16 -0.21 1.00 -9.82
CA LYS A 16 0.93 0.12 -9.44
C LYS A 16 2.22 0.49 -10.14
N THR A 17 2.20 0.56 -11.46
CA THR A 17 3.39 0.84 -12.28
C THR A 17 3.98 2.23 -12.01
N ALA A 18 3.11 3.23 -11.79
CA ALA A 18 3.57 4.58 -11.42
C ALA A 18 4.28 4.56 -10.05
N LEU A 19 3.68 3.89 -9.05
CA LEU A 19 4.28 3.77 -7.72
C LEU A 19 5.57 2.93 -7.75
N THR A 20 5.61 1.84 -8.52
CA THR A 20 6.81 1.02 -8.71
C THR A 20 7.98 1.86 -9.24
N ARG A 21 7.71 2.71 -10.23
CA ARG A 21 8.72 3.61 -10.80
C ARG A 21 9.20 4.64 -9.77
N ALA A 22 8.27 5.27 -9.05
CA ALA A 22 8.59 6.25 -8.03
C ALA A 22 9.40 5.64 -6.87
N LEU A 23 9.04 4.46 -6.40
CA LEU A 23 9.79 3.73 -5.37
C LEU A 23 11.19 3.36 -5.84
N LYS A 24 11.34 2.85 -7.06
CA LYS A 24 12.67 2.55 -7.63
C LYS A 24 13.55 3.79 -7.68
N GLN A 25 13.00 4.94 -8.09
CA GLN A 25 13.74 6.20 -8.10
C GLN A 25 14.15 6.67 -6.70
N SER A 26 13.27 6.52 -5.72
CA SER A 26 13.53 6.98 -4.35
C SER A 26 14.46 6.06 -3.56
N LEU A 27 14.46 4.75 -3.85
CA LEU A 27 15.23 3.74 -3.12
C LEU A 27 16.55 3.37 -3.81
N THR A 28 16.73 3.72 -5.08
CA THR A 28 18.02 3.61 -5.73
C THR A 28 18.83 4.87 -5.35
N PRO A 29 19.93 4.76 -4.62
CA PRO A 29 20.76 5.93 -4.35
C PRO A 29 21.20 6.52 -5.68
N ALA A 30 20.99 7.81 -5.85
CA ALA A 30 21.49 8.54 -7.00
C ALA A 30 23.01 8.31 -7.09
N LEU A 31 23.47 7.74 -8.19
CA LEU A 31 24.89 7.60 -8.51
C LEU A 31 25.54 8.98 -8.79
N ALA A 32 25.03 10.05 -8.20
CA ALA A 32 25.39 11.43 -8.49
C ALA A 32 26.32 12.08 -7.47
N ASP A 33 26.76 11.39 -6.40
CA ASP A 33 27.78 11.93 -5.51
C ASP A 33 29.03 11.03 -5.51
N SER A 34 29.89 11.25 -6.50
CA SER A 34 31.17 10.59 -6.70
C SER A 34 32.26 10.92 -5.65
N ASN A 35 31.86 11.33 -4.43
CA ASN A 35 32.82 11.69 -3.37
C ASN A 35 32.52 11.06 -1.98
N ALA A 36 31.62 10.09 -1.86
CA ALA A 36 31.44 9.33 -0.63
C ALA A 36 32.11 7.95 -0.72
N SER A 37 33.41 7.95 -0.94
CA SER A 37 34.28 6.77 -0.69
C SER A 37 34.38 6.60 0.81
N ARG A 38 33.57 5.77 1.42
CA ARG A 38 33.81 4.94 2.62
C ARG A 38 32.47 4.51 3.25
N GLY A 39 32.15 3.23 3.09
CA GLY A 39 31.09 2.59 3.88
C GLY A 39 29.90 2.04 3.13
N ALA A 40 29.92 1.89 1.81
CA ALA A 40 28.82 1.33 1.01
C ALA A 40 28.78 -0.21 1.01
N ALA A 41 29.17 -0.88 2.09
CA ALA A 41 29.36 -2.34 2.07
C ALA A 41 28.08 -3.14 2.35
N ASP A 42 26.94 -2.54 2.77
CA ASP A 42 25.77 -3.34 3.18
C ASP A 42 24.41 -2.68 2.97
N THR A 43 24.24 -1.82 1.96
CA THR A 43 22.90 -1.35 1.62
C THR A 43 22.18 -2.47 0.86
N PRO A 44 21.14 -3.11 1.42
CA PRO A 44 20.43 -4.17 0.73
C PRO A 44 19.83 -3.61 -0.55
N GLY A 45 20.07 -4.29 -1.67
CA GLY A 45 19.45 -3.94 -2.94
C GLY A 45 17.93 -4.11 -2.84
N TRP A 46 17.17 -3.25 -3.50
CA TRP A 46 15.71 -3.33 -3.55
C TRP A 46 15.25 -3.99 -4.86
N TYR A 47 14.46 -5.04 -4.74
CA TYR A 47 13.74 -5.64 -5.86
C TYR A 47 12.25 -5.31 -5.75
N ILE A 48 11.77 -4.39 -6.58
CA ILE A 48 10.41 -3.87 -6.53
C ILE A 48 9.70 -4.22 -7.82
N THR A 49 8.55 -4.89 -7.74
CA THR A 49 7.77 -5.30 -8.90
C THR A 49 6.27 -5.15 -8.68
N ASP A 50 5.54 -4.79 -9.74
CA ASP A 50 4.09 -4.83 -9.86
C ASP A 50 3.59 -6.06 -10.64
N GLN A 51 4.51 -6.95 -11.00
CA GLN A 51 4.27 -8.24 -11.66
C GLN A 51 4.76 -9.37 -10.75
N SER A 52 4.20 -9.44 -9.54
CA SER A 52 4.49 -10.56 -8.65
C SER A 52 3.71 -11.81 -9.07
N PRO A 53 4.16 -13.02 -8.70
CA PRO A 53 3.49 -14.26 -9.10
C PRO A 53 1.99 -14.27 -8.82
N LEU A 54 1.57 -13.80 -7.64
CA LEU A 54 0.15 -13.70 -7.28
C LEU A 54 -0.59 -12.68 -8.15
N GLN A 55 0.02 -11.52 -8.45
CA GLN A 55 -0.60 -10.50 -9.30
C GLN A 55 -0.79 -10.99 -10.73
N GLU A 56 0.21 -11.68 -11.30
CA GLU A 56 0.13 -12.24 -12.64
C GLU A 56 -0.93 -13.33 -12.73
N TRP A 57 -0.93 -14.25 -11.77
CA TRP A 57 -1.91 -15.34 -11.73
C TRP A 57 -3.34 -14.80 -11.66
N LEU A 58 -3.62 -13.85 -10.74
CA LEU A 58 -4.94 -13.24 -10.59
C LEU A 58 -5.36 -12.42 -11.82
N SER A 59 -4.42 -11.78 -12.51
CA SER A 59 -4.72 -11.02 -13.73
C SER A 59 -5.12 -11.90 -14.90
N GLY A 60 -4.70 -13.16 -14.90
CA GLY A 60 -5.06 -14.16 -15.91
C GLY A 60 -6.41 -14.86 -15.63
N GLN A 61 -7.01 -14.64 -14.46
CA GLN A 61 -8.27 -15.29 -14.08
C GLN A 61 -9.47 -14.36 -14.29
N THR A 62 -10.62 -14.96 -14.64
CA THR A 62 -11.88 -14.22 -14.59
C THR A 62 -12.42 -14.24 -13.15
N PRO A 63 -13.03 -13.13 -12.65
CA PRO A 63 -13.59 -13.10 -11.31
C PRO A 63 -14.58 -14.23 -11.01
N GLN A 64 -15.29 -14.72 -12.04
CA GLN A 64 -16.25 -15.82 -11.93
C GLN A 64 -15.59 -17.19 -11.72
N SER A 65 -14.46 -17.45 -12.38
CA SER A 65 -13.76 -18.73 -12.20
C SER A 65 -13.21 -18.88 -10.78
N LEU A 66 -12.85 -17.78 -10.15
CA LEU A 66 -12.26 -17.79 -8.82
C LEU A 66 -13.28 -17.94 -7.69
N LEU A 67 -14.54 -17.54 -7.92
CA LEU A 67 -15.62 -17.70 -6.92
C LEU A 67 -16.11 -19.17 -6.82
N THR A 68 -15.94 -19.94 -7.89
CA THR A 68 -16.37 -21.34 -7.95
C THR A 68 -15.30 -22.35 -7.54
N GLU A 69 -14.01 -21.99 -7.59
CA GLU A 69 -12.90 -22.93 -7.48
C GLU A 69 -11.88 -22.59 -6.38
N GLN A 70 -12.21 -21.70 -5.44
CA GLN A 70 -11.26 -21.24 -4.41
C GLN A 70 -10.66 -22.36 -3.53
N ALA A 71 -11.27 -23.53 -3.48
CA ALA A 71 -10.79 -24.62 -2.63
C ALA A 71 -9.73 -25.51 -3.29
N ASP A 72 -9.70 -25.61 -4.63
CA ASP A 72 -8.87 -26.59 -5.34
C ASP A 72 -8.19 -26.06 -6.61
N CYS A 73 -7.75 -24.81 -6.65
CA CYS A 73 -7.00 -24.30 -7.81
C CYS A 73 -5.60 -24.97 -7.87
N PRO A 74 -5.39 -25.94 -8.77
CA PRO A 74 -4.08 -26.56 -8.93
C PRO A 74 -3.08 -25.49 -9.35
N GLY A 75 -2.05 -25.30 -8.55
CA GLY A 75 -1.00 -24.30 -8.80
C GLY A 75 -1.04 -23.08 -7.88
N LEU A 76 -2.14 -22.78 -7.19
CA LEU A 76 -2.20 -21.64 -6.26
C LEU A 76 -1.15 -21.78 -5.13
N GLU A 77 -0.98 -22.96 -4.56
CA GLU A 77 0.04 -23.20 -3.53
C GLU A 77 1.47 -22.94 -4.02
N ALA A 78 1.77 -23.30 -5.26
CA ALA A 78 3.08 -23.00 -5.86
C ALA A 78 3.28 -21.48 -6.03
N ILE A 79 2.24 -20.78 -6.46
CA ILE A 79 2.22 -19.32 -6.61
C ILE A 79 2.40 -18.64 -5.24
N LEU A 80 1.67 -19.10 -4.22
CA LEU A 80 1.77 -18.57 -2.86
C LEU A 80 3.15 -18.85 -2.25
N THR A 81 3.74 -20.02 -2.54
CA THR A 81 5.10 -20.34 -2.12
C THR A 81 6.13 -19.38 -2.73
N GLN A 82 5.99 -19.05 -4.01
CA GLN A 82 6.82 -18.04 -4.65
C GLN A 82 6.54 -16.64 -4.08
N GLN A 83 5.28 -16.30 -3.82
CA GLN A 83 4.88 -15.03 -3.25
C GLN A 83 5.45 -14.81 -1.83
N ARG A 84 5.59 -15.86 -1.02
CA ARG A 84 6.24 -15.82 0.31
C ARG A 84 7.72 -15.41 0.26
N SER A 85 8.35 -15.44 -0.92
CA SER A 85 9.72 -14.93 -1.09
C SER A 85 9.81 -13.40 -1.05
N PHE A 86 8.69 -12.70 -1.10
CA PHE A 86 8.63 -11.24 -0.95
C PHE A 86 8.50 -10.88 0.54
N GLU A 87 9.34 -9.96 0.98
CA GLU A 87 9.35 -9.50 2.39
C GLU A 87 8.24 -8.48 2.66
N HIS A 88 7.85 -7.71 1.63
CA HIS A 88 6.80 -6.71 1.74
C HIS A 88 5.76 -6.87 0.63
N HIS A 89 4.49 -6.82 1.02
CA HIS A 89 3.35 -6.78 0.11
C HIS A 89 2.62 -5.45 0.31
N LEU A 90 2.62 -4.61 -0.71
CA LEU A 90 1.92 -3.32 -0.71
C LEU A 90 0.68 -3.43 -1.59
N LEU A 91 -0.49 -3.38 -0.98
CA LEU A 91 -1.78 -3.44 -1.69
C LEU A 91 -2.28 -2.01 -1.92
N LEU A 92 -2.43 -1.62 -3.18
CA LEU A 92 -2.92 -0.31 -3.54
C LEU A 92 -4.45 -0.25 -3.45
N ALA A 93 -4.95 0.72 -2.69
CA ALA A 93 -6.38 0.94 -2.52
C ALA A 93 -7.07 1.42 -3.81
N LEU A 94 -8.41 1.27 -3.85
CA LEU A 94 -9.27 1.71 -4.96
C LEU A 94 -9.65 3.20 -4.89
N ASP A 95 -8.82 4.03 -4.32
CA ASP A 95 -9.04 5.46 -4.11
C ASP A 95 -8.73 6.33 -5.34
N ILE A 96 -8.13 5.74 -6.37
CA ILE A 96 -7.98 6.40 -7.68
C ILE A 96 -9.24 6.16 -8.50
N PRO A 97 -9.91 7.23 -8.98
CA PRO A 97 -11.01 7.08 -9.91
C PRO A 97 -10.60 6.24 -11.13
N ALA A 98 -11.46 5.36 -11.57
CA ALA A 98 -11.22 4.61 -12.79
C ALA A 98 -11.13 5.58 -13.98
N PRO A 99 -10.26 5.34 -14.96
CA PRO A 99 -10.33 6.08 -16.22
C PRO A 99 -11.73 5.95 -16.83
N LEU A 100 -12.29 7.04 -17.35
CA LEU A 100 -13.65 7.10 -17.93
C LEU A 100 -14.01 5.94 -18.88
N ALA A 101 -13.02 5.38 -19.57
CA ALA A 101 -13.21 4.22 -20.44
C ALA A 101 -13.41 2.88 -19.67
N ALA A 102 -13.00 2.81 -18.41
CA ALA A 102 -13.15 1.62 -17.56
C ALA A 102 -14.44 1.67 -16.71
N ASP A 103 -15.12 2.81 -16.66
CA ASP A 103 -16.39 2.99 -15.94
C ASP A 103 -17.63 2.52 -16.72
N MET A 104 -17.45 2.08 -17.97
CA MET A 104 -18.54 1.51 -18.73
C MET A 104 -19.03 0.22 -18.07
N ALA A 105 -20.15 0.35 -17.38
CA ALA A 105 -21.07 -0.63 -16.77
C ALA A 105 -20.48 -1.73 -15.86
N ASP A 106 -19.33 -2.32 -16.13
CA ASP A 106 -18.78 -3.45 -15.38
C ASP A 106 -17.35 -3.25 -14.83
N GLY A 107 -16.61 -2.27 -15.31
CA GLY A 107 -15.20 -2.05 -14.92
C GLY A 107 -15.01 -1.71 -13.45
N GLY A 108 -15.93 -0.96 -12.85
CA GLY A 108 -15.91 -0.63 -11.43
C GLY A 108 -16.13 -1.84 -10.54
N LYS A 109 -17.09 -2.69 -10.90
CA LYS A 109 -17.40 -3.94 -10.18
C LYS A 109 -16.23 -4.93 -10.28
N GLN A 110 -15.64 -5.07 -11.45
CA GLN A 110 -14.51 -5.96 -11.67
C GLN A 110 -13.29 -5.53 -10.84
N ARG A 111 -13.03 -4.22 -10.72
CA ARG A 111 -11.96 -3.70 -9.86
C ARG A 111 -12.22 -4.00 -8.38
N GLN A 112 -13.46 -3.83 -7.90
CA GLN A 112 -13.85 -4.15 -6.53
C GLN A 112 -13.73 -5.65 -6.25
N GLN A 113 -14.17 -6.50 -7.16
CA GLN A 113 -14.05 -7.95 -7.05
C GLN A 113 -12.58 -8.39 -6.99
N MET A 114 -11.71 -7.81 -7.83
CA MET A 114 -10.29 -8.09 -7.82
C MET A 114 -9.62 -7.63 -6.52
N ASP A 115 -9.97 -6.46 -5.98
CA ASP A 115 -9.44 -6.00 -4.70
C ASP A 115 -9.88 -6.89 -3.54
N ALA A 116 -11.15 -7.28 -3.50
CA ALA A 116 -11.69 -8.20 -2.50
C ALA A 116 -11.00 -9.57 -2.58
N LEU A 117 -10.79 -10.08 -3.77
CA LEU A 117 -10.10 -11.35 -4.00
C LEU A 117 -8.63 -11.30 -3.56
N LEU A 118 -7.90 -10.25 -3.92
CA LEU A 118 -6.52 -10.05 -3.45
C LEU A 118 -6.44 -10.06 -1.93
N ARG A 119 -7.34 -9.32 -1.26
CA ARG A 119 -7.39 -9.26 0.21
C ARG A 119 -7.68 -10.63 0.82
N SER A 120 -8.71 -11.32 0.31
CA SER A 120 -9.08 -12.65 0.83
C SER A 120 -7.95 -13.65 0.64
N THR A 121 -7.31 -13.68 -0.53
CA THR A 121 -6.18 -14.58 -0.81
C THR A 121 -4.98 -14.30 0.09
N LEU A 122 -4.60 -13.03 0.27
CA LEU A 122 -3.50 -12.66 1.16
C LEU A 122 -3.76 -13.05 2.61
N VAL A 123 -4.98 -12.81 3.11
CA VAL A 123 -5.40 -13.19 4.46
C VAL A 123 -5.40 -14.71 4.64
N GLN A 124 -6.00 -15.46 3.72
CA GLN A 124 -6.06 -16.93 3.78
C GLN A 124 -4.68 -17.57 3.69
N ALA A 125 -3.79 -17.00 2.87
CA ALA A 125 -2.40 -17.47 2.76
C ALA A 125 -1.50 -17.06 3.93
N GLY A 126 -2.01 -16.25 4.89
CA GLY A 126 -1.23 -15.73 6.01
C GLY A 126 -0.11 -14.79 5.57
N LEU A 127 -0.26 -14.11 4.42
CA LEU A 127 0.72 -13.16 3.90
C LEU A 127 0.43 -11.76 4.45
N PRO A 128 1.33 -11.20 5.27
CA PRO A 128 1.15 -9.85 5.79
C PRO A 128 1.22 -8.84 4.65
N PHE A 129 0.31 -7.87 4.63
CA PHE A 129 0.30 -6.80 3.63
C PHE A 129 -0.09 -5.47 4.25
N GLN A 130 0.32 -4.40 3.61
CA GLN A 130 -0.06 -3.03 4.00
C GLN A 130 -0.84 -2.38 2.85
N VAL A 131 -1.96 -1.74 3.21
CA VAL A 131 -2.78 -1.02 2.24
C VAL A 131 -2.26 0.40 2.08
N ILE A 132 -2.01 0.79 0.84
CA ILE A 132 -1.46 2.10 0.48
C ILE A 132 -2.56 2.95 -0.15
N TYR A 133 -2.83 4.10 0.45
CA TYR A 133 -3.87 5.05 0.04
C TYR A 133 -3.26 6.32 -0.56
N GLY A 134 -4.12 7.18 -1.08
CA GLY A 134 -3.76 8.52 -1.55
C GLY A 134 -3.22 8.56 -2.96
N LEU A 135 -2.70 9.69 -3.37
CA LEU A 135 -2.22 9.97 -4.72
C LEU A 135 -0.83 10.62 -4.68
N GLY A 136 -0.08 10.50 -5.77
CA GLY A 136 1.17 11.20 -5.99
C GLY A 136 2.18 11.01 -4.83
N GLU A 137 2.73 12.11 -4.34
CA GLU A 137 3.76 12.11 -3.29
C GLU A 137 3.26 11.54 -1.96
N HIS A 138 2.00 11.74 -1.61
CA HIS A 138 1.43 11.20 -0.38
C HIS A 138 1.41 9.66 -0.41
N ARG A 139 1.04 9.07 -1.54
CA ARG A 139 1.07 7.61 -1.75
C ARG A 139 2.49 7.08 -1.67
N LEU A 140 3.44 7.78 -2.30
CA LEU A 140 4.86 7.42 -2.23
C LEU A 140 5.38 7.48 -0.80
N ALA A 141 5.05 8.53 -0.05
CA ALA A 141 5.44 8.68 1.35
C ALA A 141 4.90 7.54 2.23
N GLN A 142 3.65 7.16 2.05
CA GLN A 142 3.06 6.00 2.73
C GLN A 142 3.78 4.70 2.38
N ALA A 143 4.07 4.47 1.11
CA ALA A 143 4.77 3.26 0.67
C ALA A 143 6.19 3.21 1.23
N LEU A 144 6.92 4.34 1.26
CA LEU A 144 8.24 4.41 1.88
C LEU A 144 8.18 4.15 3.39
N ALA A 145 7.20 4.73 4.09
CA ALA A 145 6.98 4.47 5.51
C ALA A 145 6.69 2.99 5.78
N ALA A 146 5.89 2.35 4.92
CA ALA A 146 5.59 0.92 4.97
C ALA A 146 6.85 0.03 4.82
N LEU A 147 7.86 0.53 4.11
CA LEU A 147 9.16 -0.13 3.93
C LEU A 147 10.18 0.26 5.02
N GLY A 148 9.76 0.96 6.07
CA GLY A 148 10.65 1.43 7.14
C GLY A 148 11.60 2.55 6.70
N LYS A 149 11.31 3.21 5.57
CA LYS A 149 12.06 4.36 5.08
C LYS A 149 11.21 5.61 5.27
N PRO A 150 11.57 6.52 6.19
CA PRO A 150 10.84 7.78 6.28
C PRO A 150 10.96 8.50 4.94
N ALA A 151 9.82 8.95 4.40
CA ALA A 151 9.85 9.91 3.32
C ALA A 151 10.67 11.10 3.82
N ALA A 152 11.65 11.55 3.05
CA ALA A 152 12.27 12.84 3.29
C ALA A 152 11.11 13.82 3.51
N GLU A 153 11.08 14.47 4.68
CA GLU A 153 9.95 15.30 5.10
C GLU A 153 9.53 16.18 3.92
N SER A 154 8.41 15.82 3.31
CA SER A 154 7.80 16.69 2.33
C SER A 154 7.44 17.95 3.12
N ARG A 155 8.17 19.05 2.87
CA ARG A 155 7.93 20.39 3.42
C ARG A 155 6.58 20.96 2.98
N SER A 156 5.56 20.15 2.95
CA SER A 156 4.21 20.65 2.95
C SER A 156 3.94 21.09 4.40
N GLY A 157 4.07 22.37 4.65
CA GLY A 157 3.74 23.01 5.93
C GLY A 157 2.25 22.89 6.27
N ARG A 158 1.66 21.74 6.02
CA ARG A 158 0.36 21.37 6.56
C ARG A 158 0.58 21.09 8.03
N LYS A 159 0.21 22.07 8.85
CA LYS A 159 0.00 21.85 10.27
C LYS A 159 -0.81 20.57 10.44
N PRO A 160 -0.43 19.68 11.39
CA PRO A 160 -1.25 18.51 11.69
C PRO A 160 -2.68 18.97 11.88
N TRP A 161 -3.64 18.24 11.28
CA TRP A 161 -5.05 18.56 11.40
C TRP A 161 -5.39 18.55 12.89
N VAL A 162 -5.75 19.72 13.42
CA VAL A 162 -6.20 19.89 14.80
C VAL A 162 -7.72 20.01 14.73
N TRP A 163 -8.40 19.12 15.40
CA TRP A 163 -9.84 19.18 15.53
C TRP A 163 -10.21 20.49 16.26
N VAL A 164 -11.05 21.27 15.63
CA VAL A 164 -11.48 22.56 16.18
C VAL A 164 -12.98 22.46 16.41
N CYS A 165 -13.42 22.72 17.63
CA CYS A 165 -14.85 22.69 17.98
C CYS A 165 -15.63 23.71 17.15
N ASP A 166 -16.69 23.27 16.46
CA ASP A 166 -17.54 24.12 15.59
C ASP A 166 -18.22 25.29 16.33
N LYS A 167 -18.35 25.19 17.66
CA LYS A 167 -18.99 26.24 18.49
C LYS A 167 -18.03 27.26 19.07
N CYS A 168 -16.85 26.88 19.49
CA CYS A 168 -15.92 27.75 20.18
C CYS A 168 -14.54 27.88 19.53
N SER A 169 -14.30 27.12 18.45
CA SER A 169 -13.00 27.08 17.76
C SER A 169 -11.80 26.74 18.66
N ASP A 170 -12.06 26.18 19.85
CA ASP A 170 -11.02 25.77 20.79
C ASP A 170 -10.65 24.29 20.58
N PRO A 171 -9.39 23.97 20.21
CA PRO A 171 -8.93 22.59 20.01
C PRO A 171 -8.88 21.78 21.31
N VAL A 172 -8.97 22.42 22.49
CA VAL A 172 -8.91 21.77 23.82
C VAL A 172 -10.31 21.50 24.38
N CYS A 173 -11.35 22.03 23.74
CA CYS A 173 -12.73 21.99 24.25
C CYS A 173 -13.25 20.55 24.50
N GLU A 174 -13.01 19.62 23.60
CA GLU A 174 -13.42 18.22 23.79
C GLU A 174 -12.62 17.50 24.87
N HIS A 175 -11.35 17.84 25.02
CA HIS A 175 -10.51 17.26 26.06
C HIS A 175 -11.01 17.69 27.45
N ARG A 176 -11.50 18.91 27.61
CA ARG A 176 -12.12 19.41 28.86
C ARG A 176 -13.44 18.72 29.14
N LEU A 177 -14.31 18.55 28.11
CA LEU A 177 -15.59 17.83 28.24
C LEU A 177 -15.41 16.38 28.71
N LEU A 178 -14.45 15.67 28.15
CA LEU A 178 -14.13 14.31 28.56
C LEU A 178 -13.52 14.24 29.96
N SER A 179 -12.66 15.19 30.32
CA SER A 179 -12.06 15.27 31.64
C SER A 179 -13.09 15.58 32.74
N ASP A 180 -14.04 16.49 32.46
CA ASP A 180 -15.13 16.85 33.37
C ASP A 180 -16.14 15.71 33.55
N LEU A 181 -16.43 14.96 32.47
CA LEU A 181 -17.26 13.74 32.50
C LEU A 181 -16.61 12.62 33.32
N LEU A 182 -15.31 12.44 33.23
CA LEU A 182 -14.57 11.46 34.01
C LEU A 182 -14.49 11.86 35.50
N ALA A 183 -14.29 13.14 35.78
CA ALA A 183 -14.28 13.67 37.14
C ALA A 183 -15.65 13.54 37.83
N SER A 184 -16.76 13.78 37.09
CA SER A 184 -18.13 13.64 37.61
C SER A 184 -18.56 12.20 37.89
N ARG A 185 -17.87 11.22 37.36
CA ARG A 185 -18.12 9.76 37.61
C ARG A 185 -17.37 9.23 38.84
N GLN A 186 -16.42 9.99 39.37
CA GLN A 186 -15.61 9.61 40.52
C GLN A 186 -16.08 10.32 41.82
N ALA A 187 -17.07 11.18 41.74
CA ALA A 187 -17.73 11.87 42.87
C ALA A 187 -19.09 11.18 43.17
#